data_b4efa97ead87e501f811d8ac4b1298d8
#
_entry.id   b4efa97ead87e501f811d8ac4b1298d8
#
_cell.length_a   1.000
_cell.length_b   1.000
_cell.length_c   1.000
_cell.angle_alpha   90.00
_cell.angle_beta   90.00
_cell.angle_gamma   90.00
#
_symmetry.space_group_name_H-M   'P 1'
#
loop_
_entity.id
_entity.type
_entity.pdbx_description
1 polymer ?
#
loop_
_entity_poly.entity_id
_entity_poly.type
_entity_poly.pdbx_seq_one_letter_code
_entity_poly.pdbx_strand_id
1 'polypeptide(L)'
;MAGEIRGSHIELTSVTGDIVNDRTAHAKHQGDGTLVTHLDQAGQISAAQRLTLNAGRDITNRGDINSAGDASLSAGRDINLIAVTDTQQVRTTENGGHRVTQHSRTEQLGANLNAAGSLSLHAGRDITLLASHANAGKDLTVAAGGNLHLLAAANETDHAVNSKRGGAKVHEQTTQVRHVGSQLTAGGKLNASAGQDIVLHASQVSSGKDAYLVAGGQLQLLSANDSDYSLYDYKKKGSFGALKTQRDEVTDVRAVGSQITTGGNLDLISGGGQLYQGARLESAADIAITSGGAVTFEAVKDLHQESHEKTNNNAFWVASKGKGSTDETLRQSQLVAGGTIAIQAVDGLQIDIKQVNQQSVSQSIDAMVKADPQLAWLKDAEQRGDVDWRQVREVHDSFKYSHSGLGPASQLIIAIVMSAVIGPMATAAAGGGVGGAMVGAVATGASTNASVSVVNNRGNLGAVFKDVTSSDALKGYGVSAITAGLTVGYFDPWTGAQTNTTISKVATSGSLGTWSGVGQFAANQALQNGTSVLLNKALGQGGSVSDALKNALFNTLAAASFNLVGDY
;
A
#
# COMPACT_ATOMS: atom_id res chain seq x y z
N MET A 1 31.19 14.27 -18.11
CA MET A 1 31.81 13.67 -19.31
C MET A 1 32.26 12.28 -18.91
N ALA A 2 31.82 11.26 -19.59
CA ALA A 2 32.28 9.91 -19.35
C ALA A 2 33.69 9.78 -19.91
N GLY A 3 34.65 9.67 -19.04
CA GLY A 3 36.06 9.52 -19.38
C GLY A 3 36.60 8.20 -18.86
N GLU A 4 37.72 7.77 -19.40
CA GLU A 4 38.46 6.60 -18.93
C GLU A 4 39.84 7.02 -18.42
N ILE A 5 40.17 6.56 -17.22
CA ILE A 5 41.51 6.66 -16.64
C ILE A 5 42.05 5.24 -16.48
N ARG A 6 43.19 4.92 -17.17
CA ARG A 6 43.87 3.65 -17.03
C ARG A 6 45.31 3.85 -16.62
N GLY A 7 45.80 3.01 -15.73
CA GLY A 7 47.20 3.01 -15.29
C GLY A 7 47.55 1.76 -14.48
N SER A 8 48.84 1.55 -14.26
CA SER A 8 49.29 0.49 -13.35
C SER A 8 49.04 0.86 -11.90
N HIS A 9 49.49 2.05 -11.50
CA HIS A 9 49.21 2.69 -10.23
C HIS A 9 48.49 3.99 -10.52
N ILE A 10 47.31 4.18 -9.92
CA ILE A 10 46.54 5.40 -10.07
C ILE A 10 46.40 6.06 -8.69
N GLU A 11 46.83 7.29 -8.62
CA GLU A 11 46.63 8.15 -7.46
C GLU A 11 45.97 9.44 -7.94
N LEU A 12 44.76 9.73 -7.47
CA LEU A 12 44.06 10.97 -7.73
C LEU A 12 43.85 11.71 -6.40
N THR A 13 44.31 12.94 -6.34
CA THR A 13 44.20 13.76 -5.14
C THR A 13 43.53 15.10 -5.48
N SER A 14 42.47 15.43 -4.79
CA SER A 14 41.83 16.75 -4.76
C SER A 14 41.97 17.34 -3.36
N VAL A 15 42.84 18.32 -3.20
CA VAL A 15 43.25 18.83 -1.88
C VAL A 15 42.10 19.44 -1.10
N THR A 16 41.22 20.21 -1.77
CA THR A 16 40.09 20.95 -1.14
C THR A 16 38.73 20.67 -1.77
N GLY A 17 38.71 19.90 -2.85
CA GLY A 17 37.49 19.67 -3.66
C GLY A 17 37.06 18.22 -3.67
N ASP A 18 36.27 17.90 -4.66
CA ASP A 18 35.64 16.61 -4.86
C ASP A 18 36.41 15.78 -5.92
N ILE A 19 36.22 14.47 -5.87
CA ILE A 19 36.53 13.54 -6.96
C ILE A 19 35.22 12.95 -7.45
N VAL A 20 34.88 13.15 -8.74
CA VAL A 20 33.62 12.69 -9.32
C VAL A 20 33.90 11.80 -10.53
N ASN A 21 33.55 10.52 -10.41
CA ASN A 21 33.46 9.59 -11.53
C ASN A 21 31.99 9.43 -11.91
N ASP A 22 31.61 9.95 -13.07
CA ASP A 22 30.22 10.20 -13.40
C ASP A 22 29.72 9.37 -14.59
N ARG A 23 28.43 9.14 -14.59
CA ARG A 23 27.63 8.78 -15.74
C ARG A 23 26.50 9.80 -15.82
N THR A 24 26.53 10.68 -16.82
CA THR A 24 25.48 11.67 -16.96
C THR A 24 24.23 11.06 -17.56
N ALA A 25 23.08 11.52 -17.08
CA ALA A 25 21.77 11.13 -17.59
C ALA A 25 21.00 12.38 -18.02
N HIS A 26 20.50 12.38 -19.24
CA HIS A 26 19.74 13.49 -19.81
C HIS A 26 18.35 13.02 -20.22
N ALA A 27 17.32 13.51 -19.54
CA ALA A 27 15.93 13.24 -19.92
C ALA A 27 15.55 14.07 -21.16
N LYS A 28 15.05 13.41 -22.20
CA LYS A 28 14.57 14.03 -23.44
C LYS A 28 13.11 13.74 -23.64
N HIS A 29 12.30 14.80 -23.70
CA HIS A 29 10.91 14.72 -24.10
C HIS A 29 10.78 14.78 -25.62
N GLN A 30 10.03 13.85 -26.18
CA GLN A 30 9.64 13.84 -27.59
C GLN A 30 8.23 14.44 -27.73
N GLY A 31 7.91 15.01 -28.89
CA GLY A 31 6.63 15.70 -29.13
C GLY A 31 5.38 14.80 -29.07
N ASP A 32 5.55 13.49 -29.09
CA ASP A 32 4.49 12.49 -28.93
C ASP A 32 4.15 12.12 -27.47
N GLY A 33 4.82 12.75 -26.51
CA GLY A 33 4.71 12.46 -25.08
C GLY A 33 5.61 11.33 -24.59
N THR A 34 6.55 10.90 -25.42
CA THR A 34 7.60 9.94 -25.04
C THR A 34 8.70 10.67 -24.25
N LEU A 35 9.12 10.08 -23.14
CA LEU A 35 10.29 10.49 -22.36
C LEU A 35 11.34 9.40 -22.46
N VAL A 36 12.54 9.74 -22.83
CA VAL A 36 13.69 8.80 -22.87
C VAL A 36 14.87 9.44 -22.15
N THR A 37 15.45 8.72 -21.23
CA THR A 37 16.73 9.10 -20.64
C THR A 37 17.86 8.67 -21.58
N HIS A 38 18.67 9.61 -22.03
CA HIS A 38 19.94 9.32 -22.68
C HIS A 38 21.02 9.24 -21.62
N LEU A 39 21.62 8.07 -21.54
CA LEU A 39 22.73 7.82 -20.64
C LEU A 39 24.04 7.91 -21.40
N ASP A 40 24.96 8.69 -20.87
CA ASP A 40 26.33 8.66 -21.34
C ASP A 40 27.03 7.36 -20.89
N GLN A 41 28.15 7.06 -21.52
CA GLN A 41 28.99 5.96 -21.05
C GLN A 41 29.45 6.23 -19.62
N ALA A 42 29.46 5.20 -18.77
CA ALA A 42 29.97 5.31 -17.43
C ALA A 42 31.45 5.76 -17.43
N GLY A 43 31.78 6.71 -16.56
CA GLY A 43 33.18 7.00 -16.28
C GLY A 43 33.88 5.76 -15.74
N GLN A 44 35.10 5.51 -16.20
CA GLN A 44 35.87 4.32 -15.79
C GLN A 44 37.22 4.74 -15.22
N ILE A 45 37.56 4.20 -14.05
CA ILE A 45 38.89 4.28 -13.46
C ILE A 45 39.40 2.85 -13.28
N SER A 46 40.48 2.49 -13.96
CA SER A 46 41.00 1.12 -13.99
C SER A 46 42.50 1.04 -13.69
N ALA A 47 42.87 0.57 -12.49
CA ALA A 47 44.23 0.38 -12.06
C ALA A 47 44.65 -1.09 -12.17
N ALA A 48 45.79 -1.37 -12.78
CA ALA A 48 46.31 -2.74 -12.91
C ALA A 48 46.98 -3.27 -11.64
N GLN A 49 47.30 -2.41 -10.67
CA GLN A 49 47.96 -2.82 -9.42
C GLN A 49 47.36 -2.15 -8.19
N ARG A 50 47.39 -0.82 -8.10
CA ARG A 50 46.89 -0.07 -6.94
C ARG A 50 46.11 1.15 -7.35
N LEU A 51 45.02 1.41 -6.63
CA LEU A 51 44.21 2.61 -6.78
C LEU A 51 44.15 3.39 -5.46
N THR A 52 44.39 4.68 -5.51
CA THR A 52 44.24 5.58 -4.38
C THR A 52 43.47 6.82 -4.83
N LEU A 53 42.36 7.12 -4.18
CA LEU A 53 41.59 8.35 -4.39
C LEU A 53 41.53 9.11 -3.08
N ASN A 54 42.00 10.38 -3.08
CA ASN A 54 41.95 11.24 -1.91
C ASN A 54 41.24 12.54 -2.25
N ALA A 55 40.09 12.81 -1.64
CA ALA A 55 39.36 14.05 -1.80
C ALA A 55 39.30 14.85 -0.49
N GLY A 56 39.58 16.13 -0.57
CA GLY A 56 39.43 17.04 0.58
C GLY A 56 37.97 17.22 0.99
N ARG A 57 37.01 16.97 0.08
CA ARG A 57 35.57 16.92 0.38
C ARG A 57 35.00 15.55 0.04
N ASP A 58 34.37 15.40 -1.12
CA ASP A 58 33.56 14.22 -1.42
C ASP A 58 34.18 13.37 -2.54
N ILE A 59 33.98 12.05 -2.42
CA ILE A 59 34.16 11.13 -3.55
C ILE A 59 32.77 10.66 -3.98
N THR A 60 32.39 10.95 -5.23
CA THR A 60 31.14 10.46 -5.81
C THR A 60 31.43 9.58 -7.01
N ASN A 61 30.95 8.34 -6.96
CA ASN A 61 31.03 7.39 -8.06
C ASN A 61 29.63 7.05 -8.57
N ARG A 62 29.37 7.25 -9.86
CA ARG A 62 28.19 6.79 -10.62
C ARG A 62 28.60 5.93 -11.82
N GLY A 63 29.86 5.57 -11.89
CA GLY A 63 30.45 4.72 -12.92
C GLY A 63 31.15 3.51 -12.33
N ASP A 64 32.21 3.09 -13.00
CA ASP A 64 32.98 1.91 -12.62
C ASP A 64 34.37 2.30 -12.14
N ILE A 65 34.76 1.81 -10.97
CA ILE A 65 36.08 1.95 -10.41
C ILE A 65 36.63 0.53 -10.17
N ASN A 66 37.75 0.18 -10.82
CA ASN A 66 38.32 -1.15 -10.75
C ASN A 66 39.80 -1.09 -10.41
N SER A 67 40.26 -1.94 -9.49
CA SER A 67 41.67 -2.18 -9.20
C SER A 67 41.94 -3.68 -9.26
N ALA A 68 42.94 -4.09 -10.03
CA ALA A 68 43.41 -5.49 -10.04
C ALA A 68 44.25 -5.84 -8.79
N GLY A 69 44.58 -4.87 -7.95
CA GLY A 69 45.18 -5.04 -6.62
C GLY A 69 44.33 -4.35 -5.56
N ASP A 70 45.00 -3.71 -4.61
CA ASP A 70 44.32 -3.00 -3.53
C ASP A 70 43.70 -1.67 -4.01
N ALA A 71 42.61 -1.23 -3.36
CA ALA A 71 42.03 0.08 -3.57
C ALA A 71 41.78 0.80 -2.24
N SER A 72 42.04 2.12 -2.23
CA SER A 72 41.78 2.99 -1.08
C SER A 72 41.11 4.26 -1.52
N LEU A 73 39.95 4.58 -0.94
CA LEU A 73 39.21 5.81 -1.14
C LEU A 73 39.14 6.54 0.21
N SER A 74 39.61 7.79 0.24
CA SER A 74 39.56 8.65 1.42
C SER A 74 38.92 9.98 1.08
N ALA A 75 37.85 10.35 1.79
CA ALA A 75 37.18 11.64 1.64
C ALA A 75 37.18 12.39 2.98
N GLY A 76 37.47 13.67 2.93
CA GLY A 76 37.37 14.55 4.11
C GLY A 76 35.93 14.70 4.61
N ARG A 77 34.94 14.44 3.73
CA ARG A 77 33.52 14.51 4.05
C ARG A 77 32.81 13.20 3.67
N ASP A 78 32.31 13.05 2.45
CA ASP A 78 31.44 11.93 2.10
C ASP A 78 32.01 11.03 1.00
N ILE A 79 31.69 9.73 1.07
CA ILE A 79 31.87 8.80 -0.03
C ILE A 79 30.47 8.34 -0.50
N ASN A 80 30.18 8.57 -1.78
CA ASN A 80 28.89 8.29 -2.38
C ASN A 80 29.05 7.35 -3.59
N LEU A 81 28.56 6.12 -3.48
CA LEU A 81 28.41 5.19 -4.60
C LEU A 81 26.92 5.16 -4.96
N ILE A 82 26.54 5.82 -6.04
CA ILE A 82 25.12 6.13 -6.30
C ILE A 82 24.73 5.63 -7.70
N ALA A 83 23.64 4.87 -7.75
CA ALA A 83 23.04 4.47 -9.00
C ALA A 83 22.52 5.69 -9.79
N VAL A 84 22.56 5.56 -11.11
CA VAL A 84 21.92 6.50 -12.04
C VAL A 84 20.61 5.89 -12.50
N THR A 85 19.58 6.69 -12.52
CA THR A 85 18.25 6.25 -12.93
C THR A 85 18.07 6.38 -14.45
N ASP A 86 17.77 5.27 -15.12
CA ASP A 86 17.27 5.24 -16.51
C ASP A 86 15.74 5.19 -16.49
N THR A 87 15.12 6.19 -17.09
CA THR A 87 13.67 6.24 -17.22
C THR A 87 13.28 6.31 -18.69
N GLN A 88 12.43 5.38 -19.09
CA GLN A 88 11.83 5.32 -20.41
C GLN A 88 10.33 5.33 -20.29
N GLN A 89 9.68 6.28 -20.94
CA GLN A 89 8.22 6.37 -20.99
C GLN A 89 7.79 6.53 -22.44
N VAL A 90 7.04 5.56 -22.92
CA VAL A 90 6.54 5.53 -24.30
C VAL A 90 5.02 5.55 -24.28
N ARG A 91 4.45 6.46 -25.08
CA ARG A 91 3.00 6.52 -25.29
C ARG A 91 2.68 6.32 -26.76
N THR A 92 1.90 5.28 -27.05
CA THR A 92 1.43 4.97 -28.39
C THR A 92 -0.07 5.20 -28.48
N THR A 93 -0.49 5.88 -29.54
CA THR A 93 -1.90 6.15 -29.81
C THR A 93 -2.28 5.52 -31.16
N GLU A 94 -3.25 4.63 -31.13
CA GLU A 94 -3.71 3.86 -32.30
C GLU A 94 -5.20 4.09 -32.55
N ASN A 95 -5.65 3.75 -33.76
CA ASN A 95 -7.05 3.78 -34.17
C ASN A 95 -7.73 5.14 -33.89
N GLY A 96 -7.07 6.25 -34.26
CA GLY A 96 -7.62 7.58 -34.06
C GLY A 96 -7.86 7.96 -32.60
N GLY A 97 -7.03 7.49 -31.67
CA GLY A 97 -7.16 7.75 -30.23
C GLY A 97 -8.08 6.76 -29.50
N HIS A 98 -8.57 5.74 -30.16
CA HIS A 98 -9.40 4.71 -29.53
C HIS A 98 -8.60 3.69 -28.71
N ARG A 99 -7.30 3.59 -28.96
CA ARG A 99 -6.38 2.82 -28.12
C ARG A 99 -5.17 3.66 -27.78
N VAL A 100 -4.90 3.79 -26.50
CA VAL A 100 -3.71 4.47 -25.97
C VAL A 100 -2.99 3.47 -25.08
N THR A 101 -1.76 3.17 -25.46
CA THR A 101 -0.85 2.33 -24.67
C THR A 101 0.21 3.22 -24.07
N GLN A 102 0.45 3.06 -22.78
CA GLN A 102 1.53 3.71 -22.04
C GLN A 102 2.42 2.62 -21.47
N HIS A 103 3.71 2.74 -21.69
CA HIS A 103 4.72 1.90 -21.09
C HIS A 103 5.76 2.78 -20.43
N SER A 104 6.00 2.57 -19.14
CA SER A 104 7.03 3.24 -18.37
C SER A 104 7.96 2.21 -17.76
N ARG A 105 9.25 2.46 -17.85
CA ARG A 105 10.28 1.65 -17.21
C ARG A 105 11.27 2.57 -16.53
N THR A 106 11.51 2.32 -15.25
CA THR A 106 12.57 2.95 -14.48
C THR A 106 13.53 1.88 -14.03
N GLU A 107 14.82 2.03 -14.35
CA GLU A 107 15.88 1.09 -14.01
C GLU A 107 17.01 1.82 -13.28
N GLN A 108 17.51 1.22 -12.22
CA GLN A 108 18.66 1.73 -11.47
C GLN A 108 19.94 1.09 -11.99
N LEU A 109 20.86 1.91 -12.44
CA LEU A 109 22.17 1.49 -12.92
C LEU A 109 23.21 1.80 -11.83
N GLY A 110 23.53 0.79 -11.04
CA GLY A 110 24.43 0.91 -9.90
C GLY A 110 25.85 1.33 -10.26
N ALA A 111 26.49 2.05 -9.36
CA ALA A 111 27.91 2.28 -9.40
C ALA A 111 28.65 1.04 -8.89
N ASN A 112 29.80 0.72 -9.50
CA ASN A 112 30.64 -0.39 -9.09
C ASN A 112 31.99 0.10 -8.60
N LEU A 113 32.44 -0.49 -7.49
CA LEU A 113 33.77 -0.32 -6.95
C LEU A 113 34.36 -1.71 -6.64
N ASN A 114 35.35 -2.12 -7.41
CA ASN A 114 35.92 -3.45 -7.31
C ASN A 114 37.45 -3.38 -7.06
N ALA A 115 37.91 -4.10 -6.06
CA ALA A 115 39.33 -4.34 -5.82
C ALA A 115 39.57 -5.85 -5.77
N ALA A 116 40.46 -6.37 -6.58
CA ALA A 116 40.83 -7.79 -6.49
C ALA A 116 41.69 -8.10 -5.23
N GLY A 117 42.32 -7.08 -4.66
CA GLY A 117 42.97 -7.09 -3.35
C GLY A 117 42.03 -6.64 -2.23
N SER A 118 42.57 -5.92 -1.27
CA SER A 118 41.82 -5.31 -0.17
C SER A 118 41.24 -3.96 -0.60
N LEU A 119 40.08 -3.63 -0.06
CA LEU A 119 39.39 -2.35 -0.29
C LEU A 119 39.23 -1.59 1.03
N SER A 120 39.63 -0.32 1.02
CA SER A 120 39.41 0.57 2.16
C SER A 120 38.64 1.80 1.74
N LEU A 121 37.52 2.07 2.44
CA LEU A 121 36.71 3.28 2.31
C LEU A 121 36.74 4.04 3.63
N HIS A 122 37.21 5.28 3.58
CA HIS A 122 37.23 6.16 4.76
C HIS A 122 36.60 7.51 4.45
N ALA A 123 35.56 7.87 5.16
CA ALA A 123 34.91 9.17 5.06
C ALA A 123 34.94 9.89 6.42
N GLY A 124 35.24 11.18 6.41
CA GLY A 124 35.18 12.02 7.61
C GLY A 124 33.76 12.21 8.13
N ARG A 125 32.74 12.00 7.26
CA ARG A 125 31.33 12.06 7.62
C ARG A 125 30.58 10.80 7.19
N ASP A 126 29.92 10.78 6.04
CA ASP A 126 29.01 9.70 5.69
C ASP A 126 29.54 8.84 4.52
N ILE A 127 29.21 7.56 4.56
CA ILE A 127 29.39 6.64 3.42
C ILE A 127 28.01 6.17 3.00
N THR A 128 27.63 6.43 1.73
CA THR A 128 26.34 6.05 1.18
C THR A 128 26.52 5.21 -0.08
N LEU A 129 25.91 4.02 -0.07
CA LEU A 129 25.70 3.20 -1.25
C LEU A 129 24.19 3.22 -1.57
N LEU A 130 23.81 3.56 -2.80
CA LEU A 130 22.44 3.51 -3.28
C LEU A 130 22.38 2.61 -4.51
N ALA A 131 21.75 1.44 -4.38
CA ALA A 131 21.68 0.39 -5.40
C ALA A 131 23.05 0.15 -6.08
N SER A 132 24.12 0.12 -5.31
CA SER A 132 25.50 0.12 -5.78
C SER A 132 26.34 -0.91 -5.04
N HIS A 133 27.50 -1.26 -5.61
CA HIS A 133 28.32 -2.37 -5.12
C HIS A 133 29.74 -1.93 -4.78
N ALA A 134 30.25 -2.44 -3.64
CA ALA A 134 31.65 -2.33 -3.27
C ALA A 134 32.19 -3.73 -2.93
N ASN A 135 33.14 -4.21 -3.72
CA ASN A 135 33.64 -5.56 -3.66
C ASN A 135 35.16 -5.59 -3.43
N ALA A 136 35.61 -6.37 -2.47
CA ALA A 136 37.00 -6.68 -2.21
C ALA A 136 37.27 -8.18 -2.39
N GLY A 137 38.27 -8.55 -3.16
CA GLY A 137 38.72 -9.95 -3.29
C GLY A 137 39.36 -10.48 -2.01
N LYS A 138 39.85 -9.59 -1.14
CA LYS A 138 40.42 -9.89 0.19
C LYS A 138 39.57 -9.18 1.26
N ASP A 139 40.22 -8.40 2.10
CA ASP A 139 39.55 -7.73 3.22
C ASP A 139 38.90 -6.42 2.78
N LEU A 140 37.73 -6.12 3.34
CA LEU A 140 37.00 -4.88 3.16
C LEU A 140 36.94 -4.10 4.46
N THR A 141 37.40 -2.86 4.44
CA THR A 141 37.25 -1.93 5.55
C THR A 141 36.42 -0.73 5.11
N VAL A 142 35.36 -0.42 5.85
CA VAL A 142 34.47 0.74 5.66
C VAL A 142 34.42 1.51 6.96
N ALA A 143 34.87 2.76 6.95
CA ALA A 143 34.89 3.62 8.13
C ALA A 143 34.26 4.97 7.83
N ALA A 144 33.08 5.23 8.38
CA ALA A 144 32.39 6.50 8.31
C ALA A 144 32.49 7.23 9.66
N GLY A 145 32.91 8.50 9.66
CA GLY A 145 32.90 9.33 10.86
C GLY A 145 31.48 9.68 11.34
N GLY A 146 30.52 9.71 10.42
CA GLY A 146 29.09 9.85 10.65
C GLY A 146 28.35 8.54 10.41
N ASN A 147 27.51 8.49 9.37
CA ASN A 147 26.62 7.36 9.07
C ASN A 147 27.16 6.46 7.95
N LEU A 148 26.81 5.18 8.02
CA LEU A 148 26.97 4.23 6.93
C LEU A 148 25.59 3.80 6.43
N HIS A 149 25.26 4.14 5.18
CA HIS A 149 23.99 3.83 4.56
C HIS A 149 24.17 2.89 3.36
N LEU A 150 23.57 1.71 3.43
CA LEU A 150 23.40 0.79 2.31
C LEU A 150 21.92 0.77 1.93
N LEU A 151 21.57 1.47 0.86
CA LEU A 151 20.18 1.72 0.49
C LEU A 151 19.82 1.00 -0.81
N ALA A 152 18.60 0.49 -0.86
CA ALA A 152 18.02 -0.01 -2.09
C ALA A 152 17.31 1.12 -2.83
N ALA A 153 17.23 0.97 -4.16
CA ALA A 153 16.39 1.80 -5.01
C ALA A 153 15.47 0.91 -5.86
N ALA A 154 14.30 1.42 -6.21
CA ALA A 154 13.30 0.66 -6.94
C ALA A 154 13.51 0.72 -8.46
N ASN A 155 13.47 -0.45 -9.11
CA ASN A 155 13.15 -0.60 -10.52
C ASN A 155 11.64 -0.72 -10.65
N GLU A 156 11.05 0.01 -11.60
CA GLU A 156 9.61 0.01 -11.82
C GLU A 156 9.29 -0.21 -13.29
N THR A 157 8.32 -1.06 -13.56
CA THR A 157 7.75 -1.23 -14.90
C THR A 157 6.26 -1.06 -14.80
N ASP A 158 5.71 -0.11 -15.55
CA ASP A 158 4.28 0.15 -15.65
C ASP A 158 3.84 0.00 -17.11
N HIS A 159 2.75 -0.73 -17.31
CA HIS A 159 2.13 -0.90 -18.61
C HIS A 159 0.63 -0.65 -18.47
N ALA A 160 0.12 0.37 -19.16
CA ALA A 160 -1.30 0.70 -19.14
C ALA A 160 -1.87 0.78 -20.55
N VAL A 161 -3.03 0.17 -20.75
CA VAL A 161 -3.76 0.21 -22.02
C VAL A 161 -5.17 0.76 -21.78
N ASN A 162 -5.47 1.86 -22.44
CA ASN A 162 -6.82 2.41 -22.49
C ASN A 162 -7.40 2.17 -23.87
N SER A 163 -8.50 1.46 -23.98
CA SER A 163 -9.14 1.19 -25.26
C SER A 163 -10.64 1.45 -25.26
N LYS A 164 -11.16 1.86 -26.43
CA LYS A 164 -12.59 2.08 -26.68
C LYS A 164 -12.98 1.31 -27.93
N ARG A 165 -13.89 0.34 -27.81
CA ARG A 165 -14.39 -0.45 -28.94
C ARG A 165 -15.88 -0.77 -28.75
N GLY A 166 -16.71 -0.46 -29.75
CA GLY A 166 -18.13 -0.81 -29.73
C GLY A 166 -18.90 -0.25 -28.51
N GLY A 167 -18.56 0.98 -28.06
CA GLY A 167 -19.15 1.62 -26.89
C GLY A 167 -18.62 1.11 -25.54
N ALA A 168 -17.73 0.12 -25.55
CA ALA A 168 -17.02 -0.31 -24.35
C ALA A 168 -15.74 0.51 -24.15
N LYS A 169 -15.40 0.72 -22.88
CA LYS A 169 -14.11 1.24 -22.43
C LYS A 169 -13.42 0.14 -21.64
N VAL A 170 -12.16 -0.08 -21.92
CA VAL A 170 -11.30 -1.02 -21.19
C VAL A 170 -10.08 -0.28 -20.72
N HIS A 171 -9.73 -0.45 -19.46
CA HIS A 171 -8.48 -0.03 -18.87
C HIS A 171 -7.79 -1.27 -18.31
N GLU A 172 -6.59 -1.50 -18.78
CA GLU A 172 -5.71 -2.57 -18.30
C GLU A 172 -4.44 -1.90 -17.77
N GLN A 173 -3.98 -2.34 -16.62
CA GLN A 173 -2.74 -1.85 -16.02
C GLN A 173 -2.00 -3.00 -15.35
N THR A 174 -0.69 -3.03 -15.54
CA THR A 174 0.23 -3.86 -14.76
C THR A 174 1.37 -2.99 -14.29
N THR A 175 1.67 -3.07 -12.99
CA THR A 175 2.80 -2.36 -12.38
C THR A 175 3.64 -3.37 -11.61
N GLN A 176 4.94 -3.33 -11.83
CA GLN A 176 5.90 -4.17 -11.12
C GLN A 176 6.97 -3.28 -10.49
N VAL A 177 7.20 -3.47 -9.20
CA VAL A 177 8.26 -2.80 -8.44
C VAL A 177 9.23 -3.85 -7.90
N ARG A 178 10.52 -3.65 -8.15
CA ARG A 178 11.61 -4.51 -7.65
C ARG A 178 12.72 -3.65 -7.08
N HIS A 179 13.08 -3.90 -5.83
CA HIS A 179 14.16 -3.17 -5.18
C HIS A 179 15.52 -3.79 -5.52
N VAL A 180 16.44 -2.94 -5.91
CA VAL A 180 17.86 -3.28 -6.12
C VAL A 180 18.61 -2.77 -4.89
N GLY A 181 19.08 -3.70 -4.07
CA GLY A 181 19.84 -3.40 -2.85
C GLY A 181 21.28 -3.03 -3.14
N SER A 182 21.90 -2.31 -2.22
CA SER A 182 23.34 -2.12 -2.21
C SER A 182 24.06 -3.33 -1.64
N GLN A 183 25.32 -3.54 -2.06
CA GLN A 183 26.11 -4.70 -1.64
C GLN A 183 27.50 -4.29 -1.17
N LEU A 184 27.91 -4.85 -0.01
CA LEU A 184 29.31 -4.90 0.43
C LEU A 184 29.77 -6.36 0.41
N THR A 185 30.82 -6.66 -0.32
CA THR A 185 31.35 -8.02 -0.42
C THR A 185 32.84 -8.05 -0.11
N ALA A 186 33.25 -8.94 0.77
CA ALA A 186 34.65 -9.22 1.05
C ALA A 186 34.96 -10.71 0.86
N GLY A 187 36.01 -11.06 0.13
CA GLY A 187 36.52 -12.44 0.06
C GLY A 187 37.24 -12.87 1.36
N GLY A 188 37.72 -11.91 2.14
CA GLY A 188 38.30 -12.05 3.47
C GLY A 188 37.38 -11.54 4.58
N LYS A 189 37.96 -10.78 5.52
CA LYS A 189 37.26 -10.15 6.62
C LYS A 189 36.55 -8.87 6.16
N LEU A 190 35.42 -8.56 6.79
CA LEU A 190 34.69 -7.32 6.60
C LEU A 190 34.63 -6.55 7.91
N ASN A 191 35.12 -5.32 7.90
CA ASN A 191 35.00 -4.38 9.02
C ASN A 191 34.23 -3.14 8.56
N ALA A 192 33.03 -2.92 9.07
CA ALA A 192 32.23 -1.73 8.80
C ALA A 192 31.99 -0.98 10.11
N SER A 193 32.38 0.28 10.14
CA SER A 193 32.17 1.14 11.31
C SER A 193 31.55 2.47 10.94
N ALA A 194 30.67 2.97 11.79
CA ALA A 194 30.09 4.30 11.71
C ALA A 194 30.16 4.99 13.07
N GLY A 195 30.53 6.26 13.08
CA GLY A 195 30.51 7.07 14.31
C GLY A 195 29.10 7.33 14.83
N GLN A 196 28.10 7.25 13.95
CA GLN A 196 26.68 7.34 14.26
C GLN A 196 25.95 6.06 13.85
N ASP A 197 25.07 6.10 12.87
CA ASP A 197 24.19 4.99 12.55
C ASP A 197 24.71 4.14 11.38
N ILE A 198 24.43 2.83 11.45
CA ILE A 198 24.53 1.91 10.31
C ILE A 198 23.11 1.53 9.88
N VAL A 199 22.76 1.80 8.61
CA VAL A 199 21.45 1.47 8.06
C VAL A 199 21.62 0.62 6.80
N LEU A 200 21.06 -0.58 6.83
CA LEU A 200 20.90 -1.45 5.66
C LEU A 200 19.41 -1.47 5.30
N HIS A 201 19.06 -1.03 4.09
CA HIS A 201 17.69 -1.06 3.59
C HIS A 201 17.60 -1.98 2.37
N ALA A 202 17.00 -3.16 2.54
CA ALA A 202 16.91 -4.22 1.53
C ALA A 202 18.26 -4.47 0.84
N SER A 203 19.34 -4.48 1.60
CA SER A 203 20.73 -4.50 1.11
C SER A 203 21.48 -5.69 1.68
N GLN A 204 22.63 -5.99 1.10
CA GLN A 204 23.39 -7.19 1.42
C GLN A 204 24.81 -6.88 1.87
N VAL A 205 25.28 -7.63 2.88
CA VAL A 205 26.67 -7.66 3.32
C VAL A 205 27.14 -9.11 3.30
N SER A 206 28.27 -9.37 2.66
CA SER A 206 28.83 -10.72 2.57
C SER A 206 30.34 -10.72 2.86
N SER A 207 30.80 -11.66 3.66
CA SER A 207 32.22 -11.87 3.90
C SER A 207 32.60 -13.35 3.84
N GLY A 208 33.77 -13.65 3.30
CA GLY A 208 34.33 -15.02 3.28
C GLY A 208 34.90 -15.48 4.63
N LYS A 209 35.08 -14.54 5.57
CA LYS A 209 35.56 -14.78 6.94
C LYS A 209 34.67 -14.02 7.93
N ASP A 210 35.23 -13.52 9.01
CA ASP A 210 34.48 -12.78 10.03
C ASP A 210 33.94 -11.43 9.47
N ALA A 211 32.82 -11.01 9.97
CA ALA A 211 32.28 -9.67 9.73
C ALA A 211 31.97 -8.94 11.05
N TYR A 212 32.41 -7.68 11.12
CA TYR A 212 32.18 -6.77 12.23
C TYR A 212 31.46 -5.53 11.73
N LEU A 213 30.25 -5.28 12.24
CA LEU A 213 29.52 -4.04 12.01
C LEU A 213 29.37 -3.30 13.34
N VAL A 214 29.96 -2.11 13.43
CA VAL A 214 30.02 -1.34 14.66
C VAL A 214 29.45 0.05 14.44
N ALA A 215 28.29 0.34 15.04
CA ALA A 215 27.63 1.65 15.02
C ALA A 215 27.82 2.37 16.36
N GLY A 216 28.25 3.63 16.35
CA GLY A 216 28.26 4.48 17.55
C GLY A 216 26.86 4.84 18.02
N GLY A 217 25.90 4.93 17.09
CA GLY A 217 24.47 5.13 17.30
C GLY A 217 23.67 3.83 17.13
N GLN A 218 22.69 3.85 16.23
CA GLN A 218 21.79 2.72 15.97
C GLN A 218 22.30 1.83 14.84
N LEU A 219 21.92 0.55 14.88
CA LEU A 219 22.12 -0.39 13.78
C LEU A 219 20.77 -0.88 13.30
N GLN A 220 20.44 -0.64 12.02
CA GLN A 220 19.12 -0.94 11.46
C GLN A 220 19.23 -1.78 10.18
N LEU A 221 18.57 -2.91 10.17
CA LEU A 221 18.37 -3.76 8.99
C LEU A 221 16.91 -3.72 8.59
N LEU A 222 16.59 -2.84 7.64
CA LEU A 222 15.25 -2.53 7.20
C LEU A 222 14.87 -3.33 5.96
N SER A 223 13.58 -3.52 5.74
CA SER A 223 13.02 -4.15 4.55
C SER A 223 12.42 -3.14 3.59
N ALA A 224 12.39 -3.49 2.30
CA ALA A 224 11.60 -2.84 1.27
C ALA A 224 10.48 -3.77 0.78
N ASN A 225 9.50 -3.25 0.05
CA ASN A 225 8.39 -4.01 -0.48
C ASN A 225 8.44 -4.09 -2.01
N ASP A 226 8.76 -5.25 -2.54
CA ASP A 226 8.51 -5.56 -3.95
C ASP A 226 7.03 -5.77 -4.17
N SER A 227 6.51 -5.35 -5.32
CA SER A 227 5.08 -5.51 -5.60
C SER A 227 4.80 -5.85 -7.06
N ASP A 228 3.73 -6.62 -7.26
CA ASP A 228 3.11 -6.87 -8.54
C ASP A 228 1.65 -6.45 -8.44
N TYR A 229 1.24 -5.57 -9.34
CA TYR A 229 -0.14 -5.10 -9.43
C TYR A 229 -0.69 -5.36 -10.81
N SER A 230 -1.93 -5.84 -10.88
CA SER A 230 -2.66 -5.98 -12.14
C SER A 230 -4.10 -5.54 -12.00
N LEU A 231 -4.59 -4.79 -12.98
CA LEU A 231 -5.96 -4.31 -13.07
C LEU A 231 -6.50 -4.55 -14.47
N TYR A 232 -7.70 -5.11 -14.53
CA TYR A 232 -8.57 -5.11 -15.71
C TYR A 232 -9.90 -4.45 -15.34
N ASP A 233 -10.20 -3.29 -15.94
CA ASP A 233 -11.46 -2.57 -15.75
C ASP A 233 -12.18 -2.41 -17.10
N TYR A 234 -13.34 -3.04 -17.20
CA TYR A 234 -14.21 -3.00 -18.35
C TYR A 234 -15.51 -2.27 -18.01
N LYS A 235 -15.92 -1.33 -18.87
CA LYS A 235 -17.18 -0.61 -18.73
C LYS A 235 -17.86 -0.42 -20.08
N LYS A 236 -19.10 -0.87 -20.19
CA LYS A 236 -19.94 -0.64 -21.37
C LYS A 236 -21.28 -0.05 -20.95
N LYS A 237 -21.61 1.09 -21.52
CA LYS A 237 -22.93 1.70 -21.41
C LYS A 237 -23.79 1.26 -22.60
N GLY A 238 -25.03 0.94 -22.35
CA GLY A 238 -26.05 0.63 -23.35
C GLY A 238 -27.24 1.58 -23.28
N SER A 239 -28.28 1.30 -24.05
CA SER A 239 -29.52 2.06 -24.05
C SER A 239 -30.30 1.85 -22.74
N PHE A 240 -31.19 2.79 -22.41
CA PHE A 240 -32.06 2.73 -21.23
C PHE A 240 -31.30 2.53 -19.90
N GLY A 241 -30.12 3.19 -19.74
CA GLY A 241 -29.33 3.11 -18.53
C GLY A 241 -28.58 1.79 -18.34
N ALA A 242 -28.53 0.93 -19.35
CA ALA A 242 -27.79 -0.32 -19.26
C ALA A 242 -26.30 -0.06 -18.99
N LEU A 243 -25.75 -0.76 -17.99
CA LEU A 243 -24.36 -0.69 -17.60
C LEU A 243 -23.82 -2.08 -17.35
N LYS A 244 -22.76 -2.43 -18.07
CA LYS A 244 -22.00 -3.65 -17.82
C LYS A 244 -20.59 -3.27 -17.39
N THR A 245 -20.18 -3.80 -16.24
CA THR A 245 -18.81 -3.61 -15.72
C THR A 245 -18.19 -4.95 -15.37
N GLN A 246 -16.87 -5.00 -15.48
CA GLN A 246 -16.04 -6.05 -14.90
C GLN A 246 -14.79 -5.39 -14.38
N ARG A 247 -14.42 -5.67 -13.14
CA ARG A 247 -13.16 -5.24 -12.53
C ARG A 247 -12.49 -6.46 -11.91
N ASP A 248 -11.30 -6.73 -12.37
CA ASP A 248 -10.44 -7.76 -11.83
C ASP A 248 -9.15 -7.05 -11.39
N GLU A 249 -8.78 -7.20 -10.13
CA GLU A 249 -7.66 -6.50 -9.51
C GLU A 249 -6.89 -7.48 -8.63
N VAL A 250 -5.57 -7.54 -8.80
CA VAL A 250 -4.68 -8.37 -7.99
C VAL A 250 -3.48 -7.54 -7.57
N THR A 251 -3.11 -7.65 -6.30
CA THR A 251 -1.94 -7.03 -5.71
C THR A 251 -1.17 -8.08 -4.91
N ASP A 252 0.08 -8.26 -5.27
CA ASP A 252 1.04 -9.06 -4.52
C ASP A 252 2.12 -8.14 -3.98
N VAL A 253 2.38 -8.20 -2.68
CA VAL A 253 3.47 -7.47 -2.03
C VAL A 253 4.35 -8.47 -1.31
N ARG A 254 5.64 -8.39 -1.55
CA ARG A 254 6.66 -9.21 -0.90
C ARG A 254 7.69 -8.35 -0.19
N ALA A 255 7.84 -8.55 1.10
CA ALA A 255 8.88 -7.91 1.86
C ALA A 255 10.27 -8.49 1.50
N VAL A 256 11.22 -7.61 1.23
CA VAL A 256 12.63 -7.92 0.94
C VAL A 256 13.47 -7.36 2.07
N GLY A 257 13.90 -8.22 2.98
CA GLY A 257 14.74 -7.84 4.11
C GLY A 257 16.21 -7.68 3.73
N SER A 258 16.96 -6.98 4.57
CA SER A 258 18.40 -6.92 4.47
C SER A 258 19.05 -8.24 4.90
N GLN A 259 20.19 -8.58 4.30
CA GLN A 259 20.87 -9.85 4.54
C GLN A 259 22.34 -9.63 4.89
N ILE A 260 22.83 -10.37 5.90
CA ILE A 260 24.25 -10.46 6.22
C ILE A 260 24.65 -11.94 6.22
N THR A 261 25.68 -12.29 5.44
CA THR A 261 26.18 -13.66 5.35
C THR A 261 27.70 -13.67 5.60
N THR A 262 28.18 -14.52 6.50
CA THR A 262 29.60 -14.61 6.83
C THR A 262 30.13 -16.05 6.80
N GLY A 263 31.35 -16.22 6.33
CA GLY A 263 32.07 -17.49 6.39
C GLY A 263 32.78 -17.74 7.73
N GLY A 264 32.74 -16.78 8.66
CA GLY A 264 33.28 -16.84 10.03
C GLY A 264 32.25 -16.26 11.02
N ASN A 265 32.70 -15.61 12.07
CA ASN A 265 31.86 -14.97 13.06
C ASN A 265 31.19 -13.72 12.51
N LEU A 266 29.98 -13.43 13.01
CA LEU A 266 29.23 -12.20 12.78
C LEU A 266 29.05 -11.44 14.10
N ASP A 267 29.66 -10.27 14.18
CA ASP A 267 29.54 -9.38 15.34
C ASP A 267 28.81 -8.10 14.93
N LEU A 268 27.65 -7.84 15.55
CA LEU A 268 26.83 -6.66 15.36
C LEU A 268 26.79 -5.86 16.65
N ILE A 269 27.41 -4.69 16.65
CA ILE A 269 27.59 -3.87 17.85
C ILE A 269 27.00 -2.48 17.61
N SER A 270 26.26 -1.95 18.57
CA SER A 270 25.74 -0.58 18.53
C SER A 270 25.82 0.09 19.90
N GLY A 271 26.09 1.40 19.90
CA GLY A 271 25.96 2.24 21.09
C GLY A 271 24.52 2.55 21.46
N GLY A 272 23.62 2.58 20.47
CA GLY A 272 22.17 2.72 20.62
C GLY A 272 21.42 1.40 20.38
N GLY A 273 20.12 1.49 20.03
CA GLY A 273 19.30 0.33 19.74
C GLY A 273 19.61 -0.38 18.42
N GLN A 274 19.12 -1.60 18.28
CA GLN A 274 19.20 -2.36 17.03
C GLN A 274 17.79 -2.75 16.57
N LEU A 275 17.53 -2.59 15.25
CA LEU A 275 16.26 -2.93 14.62
C LEU A 275 16.45 -3.86 13.43
N TYR A 276 15.72 -4.96 13.41
CA TYR A 276 15.77 -6.00 12.38
C TYR A 276 14.36 -6.24 11.82
N GLN A 277 14.09 -5.82 10.58
CA GLN A 277 12.81 -6.01 9.90
C GLN A 277 12.91 -7.12 8.86
N GLY A 278 12.43 -8.32 9.18
CA GLY A 278 12.49 -9.47 8.30
C GLY A 278 13.91 -9.75 7.76
N ALA A 279 14.92 -9.47 8.57
CA ALA A 279 16.33 -9.58 8.20
C ALA A 279 16.80 -11.04 8.21
N ARG A 280 17.82 -11.35 7.40
CA ARG A 280 18.49 -12.64 7.42
C ARG A 280 19.96 -12.46 7.86
N LEU A 281 20.30 -13.08 8.97
CA LEU A 281 21.67 -13.14 9.50
C LEU A 281 22.14 -14.59 9.40
N GLU A 282 23.21 -14.84 8.67
CA GLU A 282 23.77 -16.16 8.46
C GLU A 282 25.27 -16.13 8.73
N SER A 283 25.73 -17.00 9.62
CA SER A 283 27.12 -17.16 10.00
C SER A 283 27.52 -18.62 9.97
N ALA A 284 28.67 -18.93 9.38
CA ALA A 284 29.23 -20.29 9.45
C ALA A 284 29.78 -20.63 10.85
N ALA A 285 29.95 -19.63 11.73
CA ALA A 285 30.36 -19.77 13.12
C ALA A 285 29.37 -19.11 14.06
N ASP A 286 29.77 -18.20 14.92
CA ASP A 286 28.92 -17.59 15.92
C ASP A 286 28.26 -16.28 15.40
N ILE A 287 27.08 -15.94 15.95
CA ILE A 287 26.44 -14.64 15.80
C ILE A 287 26.41 -13.97 17.18
N ALA A 288 27.02 -12.80 17.29
CA ALA A 288 26.97 -11.96 18.49
C ALA A 288 26.30 -10.62 18.18
N ILE A 289 25.24 -10.31 18.90
CA ILE A 289 24.50 -9.05 18.83
C ILE A 289 24.66 -8.34 20.16
N THR A 290 25.29 -7.18 20.17
CA THR A 290 25.52 -6.38 21.38
C THR A 290 24.98 -4.97 21.18
N SER A 291 24.01 -4.57 21.96
CA SER A 291 23.32 -3.27 21.87
C SER A 291 23.41 -2.49 23.17
N GLY A 292 23.77 -1.21 23.08
CA GLY A 292 23.68 -0.25 24.17
C GLY A 292 22.25 0.22 24.44
N GLY A 293 21.27 -0.14 23.60
CA GLY A 293 19.85 0.10 23.78
C GLY A 293 19.05 -1.19 23.66
N ALA A 294 17.79 -1.09 23.21
CA ALA A 294 16.94 -2.25 22.93
C ALA A 294 17.35 -2.97 21.64
N VAL A 295 17.15 -4.27 21.58
CA VAL A 295 17.19 -5.06 20.34
C VAL A 295 15.76 -5.44 19.95
N THR A 296 15.34 -5.06 18.74
CA THR A 296 13.99 -5.30 18.26
C THR A 296 14.03 -6.15 16.98
N PHE A 297 13.36 -7.30 17.00
CA PHE A 297 13.07 -8.11 15.82
C PHE A 297 11.62 -7.89 15.41
N GLU A 298 11.42 -6.99 14.44
CA GLU A 298 10.12 -6.64 13.91
C GLU A 298 9.78 -7.55 12.72
N ALA A 299 8.60 -8.15 12.76
CA ALA A 299 8.12 -8.96 11.67
C ALA A 299 7.55 -8.09 10.55
N VAL A 300 7.77 -8.49 9.31
CA VAL A 300 7.22 -7.87 8.11
C VAL A 300 6.16 -8.77 7.50
N LYS A 301 5.32 -8.24 6.62
CA LYS A 301 4.23 -8.99 6.02
C LYS A 301 4.34 -9.02 4.50
N ASP A 302 4.19 -10.21 3.93
CA ASP A 302 3.80 -10.36 2.54
C ASP A 302 2.28 -10.23 2.44
N LEU A 303 1.77 -9.68 1.34
CA LEU A 303 0.36 -9.50 1.08
C LEU A 303 0.00 -10.10 -0.27
N HIS A 304 -1.06 -10.90 -0.31
CA HIS A 304 -1.78 -11.25 -1.53
C HIS A 304 -3.21 -10.76 -1.43
N GLN A 305 -3.63 -9.93 -2.37
CA GLN A 305 -5.00 -9.42 -2.42
C GLN A 305 -5.57 -9.56 -3.83
N GLU A 306 -6.74 -10.16 -3.93
CA GLU A 306 -7.48 -10.27 -5.18
C GLU A 306 -8.93 -9.80 -5.03
N SER A 307 -9.45 -9.17 -6.08
CA SER A 307 -10.86 -8.76 -6.17
C SER A 307 -11.36 -8.96 -7.60
N HIS A 308 -12.48 -9.64 -7.74
CA HIS A 308 -13.13 -9.91 -9.03
C HIS A 308 -14.60 -9.53 -8.96
N GLU A 309 -14.98 -8.48 -9.65
CA GLU A 309 -16.34 -7.95 -9.62
C GLU A 309 -16.93 -7.85 -11.02
N LYS A 310 -18.20 -8.22 -11.15
CA LYS A 310 -18.97 -8.08 -12.39
C LYS A 310 -20.34 -7.53 -12.09
N THR A 311 -20.76 -6.57 -12.89
CA THR A 311 -22.09 -5.98 -12.82
C THR A 311 -22.71 -5.93 -14.20
N ASN A 312 -24.00 -6.24 -14.28
CA ASN A 312 -24.79 -6.13 -15.49
C ASN A 312 -26.17 -5.54 -15.10
N ASN A 313 -26.29 -4.25 -15.24
CA ASN A 313 -27.44 -3.49 -14.79
C ASN A 313 -28.14 -2.78 -15.95
N ASN A 314 -29.45 -2.62 -15.82
CA ASN A 314 -30.23 -1.67 -16.60
C ASN A 314 -31.24 -0.96 -15.66
N ALA A 315 -32.10 -0.10 -16.20
CA ALA A 315 -33.06 0.64 -15.38
C ALA A 315 -34.01 -0.27 -14.59
N PHE A 316 -34.29 -1.48 -15.09
CA PHE A 316 -35.29 -2.39 -14.54
C PHE A 316 -34.71 -3.57 -13.77
N TRP A 317 -33.48 -3.98 -14.08
CA TRP A 317 -32.83 -5.14 -13.48
C TRP A 317 -31.38 -4.86 -13.14
N VAL A 318 -30.97 -5.29 -11.94
CA VAL A 318 -29.60 -5.22 -11.45
C VAL A 318 -29.09 -6.64 -11.21
N ALA A 319 -27.91 -6.94 -11.71
CA ALA A 319 -27.19 -8.16 -11.37
C ALA A 319 -25.73 -7.82 -11.11
N SER A 320 -25.26 -8.18 -9.93
CA SER A 320 -23.86 -7.99 -9.53
C SER A 320 -23.33 -9.21 -8.81
N LYS A 321 -22.08 -9.50 -9.02
CA LYS A 321 -21.36 -10.54 -8.30
C LYS A 321 -19.91 -10.13 -8.08
N GLY A 322 -19.36 -10.51 -6.95
CA GLY A 322 -17.96 -10.31 -6.63
C GLY A 322 -17.43 -11.42 -5.74
N LYS A 323 -16.14 -11.61 -5.82
CA LYS A 323 -15.35 -12.43 -4.91
C LYS A 323 -13.98 -11.80 -4.76
N GLY A 324 -13.38 -11.99 -3.63
CA GLY A 324 -12.00 -11.57 -3.40
C GLY A 324 -11.47 -12.16 -2.11
N SER A 325 -10.16 -12.06 -1.95
CA SER A 325 -9.44 -12.47 -0.75
C SER A 325 -8.33 -11.49 -0.44
N THR A 326 -7.98 -11.43 0.82
CA THR A 326 -6.80 -10.73 1.34
C THR A 326 -6.09 -11.70 2.26
N ASP A 327 -4.88 -12.07 1.90
CA ASP A 327 -4.06 -13.02 2.65
C ASP A 327 -2.72 -12.37 2.99
N GLU A 328 -2.44 -12.22 4.29
CA GLU A 328 -1.15 -11.79 4.81
C GLU A 328 -0.33 -12.98 5.30
N THR A 329 0.97 -12.94 5.05
CA THR A 329 1.92 -13.90 5.60
C THR A 329 3.01 -13.16 6.35
N LEU A 330 3.16 -13.45 7.64
CA LEU A 330 4.17 -12.86 8.48
C LEU A 330 5.54 -13.49 8.19
N ARG A 331 6.53 -12.61 7.99
CA ARG A 331 7.94 -13.00 7.88
C ARG A 331 8.71 -12.45 9.05
N GLN A 332 9.31 -13.33 9.82
CA GLN A 332 10.21 -13.00 10.91
C GLN A 332 11.67 -12.97 10.43
N SER A 333 12.51 -12.26 11.17
CA SER A 333 13.95 -12.30 10.95
C SER A 333 14.50 -13.71 11.21
N GLN A 334 15.46 -14.12 10.38
CA GLN A 334 16.11 -15.44 10.46
C GLN A 334 17.55 -15.26 10.95
N LEU A 335 17.89 -15.96 12.03
CA LEU A 335 19.24 -16.02 12.57
C LEU A 335 19.73 -17.47 12.45
N VAL A 336 20.72 -17.69 11.61
CA VAL A 336 21.29 -19.02 11.32
C VAL A 336 22.78 -18.99 11.64
N ALA A 337 23.18 -19.67 12.69
CA ALA A 337 24.59 -19.79 13.11
C ALA A 337 25.05 -21.25 13.03
N GLY A 338 26.26 -21.49 12.54
CA GLY A 338 26.90 -22.79 12.65
C GLY A 338 27.36 -23.08 14.08
N GLY A 339 27.58 -22.07 14.90
CA GLY A 339 27.90 -22.10 16.32
C GLY A 339 26.77 -21.55 17.19
N THR A 340 27.08 -20.60 18.05
CA THR A 340 26.17 -20.02 19.03
C THR A 340 25.55 -18.70 18.55
N ILE A 341 24.36 -18.37 19.08
CA ILE A 341 23.74 -17.06 18.93
C ILE A 341 23.69 -16.39 20.30
N ALA A 342 24.39 -15.27 20.44
CA ALA A 342 24.41 -14.48 21.67
C ALA A 342 23.79 -13.10 21.42
N ILE A 343 22.76 -12.73 22.20
CA ILE A 343 22.10 -11.43 22.10
C ILE A 343 22.19 -10.74 23.47
N GLN A 344 22.81 -9.56 23.51
CA GLN A 344 22.91 -8.71 24.69
C GLN A 344 22.30 -7.35 24.36
N ALA A 345 21.31 -6.94 25.13
CA ALA A 345 20.59 -5.68 24.96
C ALA A 345 20.45 -4.99 26.34
N VAL A 346 20.89 -3.73 26.44
CA VAL A 346 20.81 -2.98 27.72
C VAL A 346 19.36 -2.68 28.07
N ASP A 347 18.54 -2.27 27.09
CA ASP A 347 17.14 -1.90 27.28
C ASP A 347 16.16 -3.03 26.93
N GLY A 348 16.64 -4.27 26.89
CA GLY A 348 15.81 -5.46 26.67
C GLY A 348 15.68 -5.89 25.21
N LEU A 349 15.04 -7.04 25.03
CA LEU A 349 14.84 -7.71 23.75
C LEU A 349 13.35 -7.75 23.42
N GLN A 350 12.97 -7.23 22.24
CA GLN A 350 11.59 -7.23 21.74
C GLN A 350 11.50 -8.08 20.48
N ILE A 351 10.54 -8.99 20.42
CA ILE A 351 10.38 -9.89 19.28
C ILE A 351 8.91 -9.98 18.87
N ASP A 352 8.61 -9.67 17.60
CA ASP A 352 7.32 -9.92 17.01
C ASP A 352 7.16 -11.40 16.68
N ILE A 353 6.03 -11.99 17.06
CA ILE A 353 5.68 -13.37 16.71
C ILE A 353 4.29 -13.43 16.09
N LYS A 354 4.07 -14.45 15.26
CA LYS A 354 2.75 -14.70 14.69
C LYS A 354 1.73 -15.04 15.77
N GLN A 355 0.59 -14.34 15.77
CA GLN A 355 -0.54 -14.71 16.61
C GLN A 355 -1.27 -15.91 15.99
N VAL A 356 -1.30 -17.03 16.70
CA VAL A 356 -2.01 -18.26 16.30
C VAL A 356 -3.17 -18.51 17.25
N ASN A 357 -4.41 -18.24 16.83
CA ASN A 357 -5.70 -18.65 17.46
C ASN A 357 -5.68 -18.84 18.98
N GLN A 358 -5.48 -17.81 19.79
CA GLN A 358 -5.46 -17.85 21.26
C GLN A 358 -4.40 -18.81 21.87
N GLN A 359 -3.39 -19.19 21.09
CA GLN A 359 -2.28 -19.99 21.58
C GLN A 359 -1.36 -19.16 22.48
N SER A 360 -0.66 -19.85 23.39
CA SER A 360 0.40 -19.22 24.17
C SER A 360 1.58 -18.82 23.26
N VAL A 361 2.46 -17.94 23.76
CA VAL A 361 3.72 -17.57 23.08
C VAL A 361 4.50 -18.81 22.69
N SER A 362 4.67 -19.78 23.60
CA SER A 362 5.40 -21.03 23.36
C SER A 362 4.80 -21.86 22.22
N GLN A 363 3.49 -22.01 22.17
CA GLN A 363 2.81 -22.74 21.09
C GLN A 363 2.93 -22.03 19.74
N SER A 364 2.92 -20.69 19.76
CA SER A 364 3.14 -19.88 18.55
C SER A 364 4.56 -20.05 18.02
N ILE A 365 5.56 -20.02 18.89
CA ILE A 365 6.97 -20.28 18.54
C ILE A 365 7.13 -21.69 17.98
N ASP A 366 6.56 -22.70 18.62
CA ASP A 366 6.62 -24.09 18.12
C ASP A 366 6.02 -24.23 16.72
N ALA A 367 4.89 -23.57 16.46
CA ALA A 367 4.25 -23.58 15.15
C ALA A 367 5.13 -22.87 14.09
N MET A 368 5.74 -21.73 14.44
CA MET A 368 6.64 -20.98 13.55
C MET A 368 7.89 -21.77 13.21
N VAL A 369 8.55 -22.38 14.20
CA VAL A 369 9.77 -23.19 14.00
C VAL A 369 9.47 -24.47 13.22
N LYS A 370 8.29 -25.07 13.42
CA LYS A 370 7.85 -26.22 12.62
C LYS A 370 7.64 -25.86 11.15
N ALA A 371 7.12 -24.65 10.87
CA ALA A 371 6.92 -24.17 9.51
C ALA A 371 8.22 -23.71 8.85
N ASP A 372 9.11 -23.09 9.61
CA ASP A 372 10.43 -22.62 9.17
C ASP A 372 11.50 -22.95 10.21
N PRO A 373 12.29 -24.03 10.00
CA PRO A 373 13.35 -24.42 10.94
C PRO A 373 14.46 -23.35 11.14
N GLN A 374 14.58 -22.37 10.26
CA GLN A 374 15.54 -21.26 10.40
C GLN A 374 15.14 -20.28 11.52
N LEU A 375 13.94 -20.44 12.08
CA LEU A 375 13.46 -19.71 13.25
C LEU A 375 13.76 -20.44 14.58
N ALA A 376 14.59 -21.48 14.58
CA ALA A 376 14.91 -22.25 15.80
C ALA A 376 15.47 -21.37 16.93
N TRP A 377 16.16 -20.28 16.62
CA TRP A 377 16.68 -19.30 17.57
C TRP A 377 15.61 -18.68 18.48
N LEU A 378 14.33 -18.67 18.05
CA LEU A 378 13.21 -18.19 18.88
C LEU A 378 13.00 -19.08 20.12
N LYS A 379 13.33 -20.38 20.04
CA LYS A 379 13.24 -21.27 21.21
C LYS A 379 14.34 -20.97 22.23
N ASP A 380 15.53 -20.61 21.76
CA ASP A 380 16.62 -20.20 22.66
C ASP A 380 16.28 -18.85 23.31
N ALA A 381 15.69 -17.92 22.53
CA ALA A 381 15.20 -16.65 23.06
C ALA A 381 14.08 -16.84 24.10
N GLU A 382 13.18 -17.80 23.90
CA GLU A 382 12.09 -18.09 24.85
C GLU A 382 12.60 -18.49 26.23
N GLN A 383 13.72 -19.23 26.30
CA GLN A 383 14.31 -19.69 27.56
C GLN A 383 14.92 -18.56 28.41
N ARG A 384 15.14 -17.39 27.83
CA ARG A 384 15.80 -16.25 28.51
C ARG A 384 14.92 -15.60 29.59
N GLY A 385 13.61 -15.53 29.38
CA GLY A 385 12.67 -14.92 30.30
C GLY A 385 12.68 -13.37 30.35
N ASP A 386 13.58 -12.70 29.59
CA ASP A 386 13.74 -11.24 29.50
C ASP A 386 13.22 -10.66 28.18
N VAL A 387 12.46 -11.42 27.42
CA VAL A 387 11.96 -11.04 26.09
C VAL A 387 10.54 -10.49 26.17
N ASP A 388 10.34 -9.30 25.60
CA ASP A 388 9.03 -8.72 25.33
C ASP A 388 8.47 -9.29 24.01
N TRP A 389 7.55 -10.24 24.13
CA TRP A 389 6.92 -10.91 23.01
C TRP A 389 5.70 -10.14 22.50
N ARG A 390 5.77 -9.64 21.28
CA ARG A 390 4.65 -8.93 20.63
C ARG A 390 3.96 -9.83 19.61
N GLN A 391 2.69 -10.13 19.84
CA GLN A 391 1.90 -10.97 18.94
C GLN A 391 1.32 -10.14 17.78
N VAL A 392 1.67 -10.49 16.56
CA VAL A 392 1.21 -9.84 15.32
C VAL A 392 0.24 -10.76 14.58
N ARG A 393 -0.94 -10.22 14.30
CA ARG A 393 -1.99 -10.96 13.59
C ARG A 393 -1.81 -10.84 12.07
N GLU A 394 -1.93 -11.97 11.38
CA GLU A 394 -2.16 -12.01 9.93
C GLU A 394 -3.64 -11.77 9.63
N VAL A 395 -3.92 -11.12 8.52
CA VAL A 395 -5.28 -10.93 8.01
C VAL A 395 -5.52 -11.97 6.91
N HIS A 396 -6.59 -12.76 7.08
CA HIS A 396 -7.07 -13.73 6.10
C HIS A 396 -8.57 -13.53 5.93
N ASP A 397 -8.92 -12.59 5.04
CA ASP A 397 -10.31 -12.23 4.80
C ASP A 397 -10.70 -12.61 3.37
N SER A 398 -11.94 -13.04 3.21
CA SER A 398 -12.50 -13.28 1.90
C SER A 398 -13.94 -12.80 1.82
N PHE A 399 -14.34 -12.34 0.65
CA PHE A 399 -15.73 -12.01 0.39
C PHE A 399 -16.24 -12.72 -0.86
N LYS A 400 -17.52 -13.03 -0.84
CA LYS A 400 -18.24 -13.52 -2.02
C LYS A 400 -19.68 -13.05 -1.94
N TYR A 401 -20.13 -12.39 -2.98
CA TYR A 401 -21.52 -11.99 -3.10
C TYR A 401 -22.06 -12.27 -4.50
N SER A 402 -23.36 -12.52 -4.57
CA SER A 402 -24.11 -12.57 -5.83
C SER A 402 -25.49 -12.01 -5.56
N HIS A 403 -25.82 -10.94 -6.24
CA HIS A 403 -27.10 -10.28 -6.13
C HIS A 403 -27.72 -10.09 -7.50
N SER A 404 -29.00 -10.40 -7.61
CA SER A 404 -29.77 -10.06 -8.81
C SER A 404 -31.19 -9.69 -8.38
N GLY A 405 -31.74 -8.63 -8.95
CA GLY A 405 -33.05 -8.16 -8.55
C GLY A 405 -33.52 -6.96 -9.37
N LEU A 406 -34.61 -6.37 -8.90
CA LEU A 406 -35.19 -5.19 -9.54
C LEU A 406 -34.20 -4.03 -9.54
N GLY A 407 -34.04 -3.41 -10.69
CA GLY A 407 -33.23 -2.21 -10.84
C GLY A 407 -33.85 -1.00 -10.15
N PRO A 408 -33.08 0.11 -10.02
CA PRO A 408 -33.53 1.31 -9.31
C PRO A 408 -34.85 1.88 -9.83
N ALA A 409 -35.06 1.86 -11.14
CA ALA A 409 -36.32 2.35 -11.73
C ALA A 409 -37.51 1.46 -11.35
N SER A 410 -37.34 0.13 -11.36
CA SER A 410 -38.38 -0.81 -10.94
C SER A 410 -38.70 -0.70 -9.46
N GLN A 411 -37.66 -0.61 -8.62
CA GLN A 411 -37.83 -0.42 -7.17
C GLN A 411 -38.48 0.92 -6.85
N LEU A 412 -38.09 1.99 -7.56
CA LEU A 412 -38.69 3.32 -7.39
C LEU A 412 -40.18 3.31 -7.77
N ILE A 413 -40.54 2.67 -8.89
CA ILE A 413 -41.95 2.54 -9.30
C ILE A 413 -42.73 1.81 -8.21
N ILE A 414 -42.25 0.69 -7.70
CA ILE A 414 -42.87 -0.05 -6.61
C ILE A 414 -42.96 0.83 -5.36
N ALA A 415 -41.89 1.52 -4.98
CA ALA A 415 -41.89 2.40 -3.82
C ALA A 415 -42.90 3.57 -3.95
N ILE A 416 -42.99 4.18 -5.13
CA ILE A 416 -43.95 5.25 -5.42
C ILE A 416 -45.39 4.71 -5.30
N VAL A 417 -45.71 3.57 -5.91
CA VAL A 417 -47.04 2.96 -5.83
C VAL A 417 -47.36 2.60 -4.38
N MET A 418 -46.43 1.97 -3.65
CA MET A 418 -46.62 1.58 -2.25
C MET A 418 -46.74 2.80 -1.34
N SER A 419 -45.95 3.85 -1.54
CA SER A 419 -46.08 5.08 -0.73
C SER A 419 -47.37 5.84 -1.01
N ALA A 420 -47.83 5.83 -2.25
CA ALA A 420 -49.11 6.48 -2.63
C ALA A 420 -50.35 5.73 -2.10
N VAL A 421 -50.27 4.41 -1.95
CA VAL A 421 -51.38 3.56 -1.52
C VAL A 421 -51.31 3.25 -0.02
N ILE A 422 -50.18 2.74 0.46
CA ILE A 422 -50.06 2.23 1.83
C ILE A 422 -49.69 3.33 2.83
N GLY A 423 -48.79 4.25 2.45
CA GLY A 423 -48.30 5.32 3.34
C GLY A 423 -49.44 6.18 3.93
N PRO A 424 -50.31 6.78 3.11
CA PRO A 424 -51.45 7.59 3.61
C PRO A 424 -52.42 6.78 4.45
N MET A 425 -52.73 5.55 4.07
CA MET A 425 -53.63 4.68 4.82
C MET A 425 -53.09 4.35 6.22
N ALA A 426 -51.79 3.99 6.31
CA ALA A 426 -51.14 3.67 7.57
C ALA A 426 -50.95 4.92 8.45
N THR A 427 -50.60 6.06 7.85
CA THR A 427 -50.47 7.35 8.55
C THR A 427 -51.81 7.82 9.11
N ALA A 428 -52.90 7.72 8.32
CA ALA A 428 -54.24 8.08 8.75
C ALA A 428 -54.74 7.13 9.87
N ALA A 429 -54.53 5.85 9.73
CA ALA A 429 -54.92 4.84 10.73
C ALA A 429 -54.18 5.04 12.08
N ALA A 430 -53.00 5.62 12.07
CA ALA A 430 -52.19 5.93 13.26
C ALA A 430 -52.44 7.37 13.80
N GLY A 431 -53.44 8.08 13.32
CA GLY A 431 -53.86 9.39 13.84
C GLY A 431 -53.04 10.59 13.34
N GLY A 432 -52.19 10.41 12.33
CA GLY A 432 -51.37 11.49 11.75
C GLY A 432 -50.23 11.97 12.66
N GLY A 433 -49.63 13.14 12.34
CA GLY A 433 -48.51 13.72 13.11
C GLY A 433 -47.25 12.90 13.10
N VAL A 434 -46.40 13.08 14.12
CA VAL A 434 -45.09 12.37 14.22
C VAL A 434 -45.28 10.86 14.31
N GLY A 435 -46.22 10.37 15.14
CA GLY A 435 -46.51 8.94 15.28
C GLY A 435 -47.05 8.34 13.98
N GLY A 436 -47.95 9.03 13.29
CA GLY A 436 -48.46 8.62 12.00
C GLY A 436 -47.38 8.54 10.93
N ALA A 437 -46.46 9.50 10.90
CA ALA A 437 -45.33 9.50 9.97
C ALA A 437 -44.42 8.29 10.20
N MET A 438 -44.13 7.95 11.46
CA MET A 438 -43.31 6.77 11.82
C MET A 438 -43.97 5.46 11.35
N VAL A 439 -45.28 5.29 11.64
CA VAL A 439 -46.03 4.10 11.21
C VAL A 439 -46.12 4.04 9.68
N GLY A 440 -46.36 5.15 9.00
CA GLY A 440 -46.40 5.24 7.55
C GLY A 440 -45.06 4.85 6.91
N ALA A 441 -43.95 5.26 7.49
CA ALA A 441 -42.59 4.90 7.02
C ALA A 441 -42.32 3.39 7.17
N VAL A 442 -42.67 2.78 8.30
CA VAL A 442 -42.52 1.33 8.52
C VAL A 442 -43.42 0.56 7.55
N ALA A 443 -44.68 0.92 7.40
CA ALA A 443 -45.60 0.24 6.51
C ALA A 443 -45.18 0.33 5.05
N THR A 444 -44.71 1.51 4.60
CA THR A 444 -44.19 1.72 3.25
C THR A 444 -42.89 0.89 3.04
N GLY A 445 -41.96 0.91 3.99
CA GLY A 445 -40.73 0.15 3.92
C GLY A 445 -40.96 -1.36 3.86
N ALA A 446 -41.85 -1.89 4.73
CA ALA A 446 -42.18 -3.31 4.77
C ALA A 446 -42.90 -3.77 3.50
N SER A 447 -43.87 -3.01 2.99
CA SER A 447 -44.61 -3.35 1.78
C SER A 447 -43.75 -3.24 0.52
N THR A 448 -42.88 -2.24 0.44
CA THR A 448 -41.87 -2.12 -0.65
C THR A 448 -40.93 -3.32 -0.64
N ASN A 449 -40.36 -3.66 0.53
CA ASN A 449 -39.46 -4.80 0.66
C ASN A 449 -40.19 -6.12 0.31
N ALA A 450 -41.40 -6.33 0.77
CA ALA A 450 -42.21 -7.49 0.40
C ALA A 450 -42.42 -7.61 -1.11
N SER A 451 -42.79 -6.50 -1.77
CA SER A 451 -43.05 -6.49 -3.21
C SER A 451 -41.77 -6.73 -4.03
N VAL A 452 -40.65 -6.12 -3.65
CA VAL A 452 -39.36 -6.34 -4.28
C VAL A 452 -38.89 -7.79 -4.05
N SER A 453 -39.07 -8.32 -2.84
CA SER A 453 -38.70 -9.67 -2.48
C SER A 453 -39.52 -10.73 -3.21
N VAL A 454 -40.84 -10.52 -3.40
CA VAL A 454 -41.69 -11.41 -4.22
C VAL A 454 -41.13 -11.57 -5.64
N VAL A 455 -40.74 -10.47 -6.27
CA VAL A 455 -40.18 -10.50 -7.63
C VAL A 455 -38.81 -11.14 -7.64
N ASN A 456 -37.94 -10.76 -6.72
CA ASN A 456 -36.56 -11.28 -6.66
C ASN A 456 -36.51 -12.78 -6.34
N ASN A 457 -37.43 -13.27 -5.49
CA ASN A 457 -37.55 -14.68 -5.11
C ASN A 457 -38.55 -15.46 -5.98
N ARG A 458 -38.96 -14.90 -7.12
CA ARG A 458 -39.89 -15.54 -8.08
C ARG A 458 -41.15 -16.10 -7.45
N GLY A 459 -41.73 -15.35 -6.49
CA GLY A 459 -42.96 -15.73 -5.79
C GLY A 459 -42.82 -16.73 -4.64
N ASN A 460 -41.59 -17.07 -4.24
CA ASN A 460 -41.37 -17.93 -3.06
C ASN A 460 -41.71 -17.18 -1.76
N LEU A 461 -42.93 -17.43 -1.24
CA LEU A 461 -43.45 -16.73 -0.06
C LEU A 461 -42.62 -16.98 1.21
N GLY A 462 -41.98 -18.13 1.36
CA GLY A 462 -41.10 -18.43 2.49
C GLY A 462 -39.82 -17.57 2.47
N ALA A 463 -39.22 -17.38 1.30
CA ALA A 463 -38.08 -16.49 1.11
C ALA A 463 -38.50 -15.02 1.33
N VAL A 464 -39.66 -14.61 0.80
CA VAL A 464 -40.22 -13.26 1.01
C VAL A 464 -40.41 -12.97 2.50
N PHE A 465 -41.01 -13.90 3.25
CA PHE A 465 -41.20 -13.72 4.69
C PHE A 465 -39.89 -13.59 5.43
N LYS A 466 -38.89 -14.41 5.08
CA LYS A 466 -37.53 -14.31 5.65
C LYS A 466 -36.87 -12.98 5.35
N ASP A 467 -36.98 -12.46 4.12
CA ASP A 467 -36.40 -11.17 3.73
C ASP A 467 -37.05 -10.01 4.49
N VAL A 468 -38.40 -10.00 4.57
CA VAL A 468 -39.17 -8.92 5.24
C VAL A 468 -38.97 -8.93 6.76
N THR A 469 -38.76 -10.09 7.36
CA THR A 469 -38.51 -10.26 8.80
C THR A 469 -37.06 -10.42 9.17
N SER A 470 -36.13 -10.28 8.22
CA SER A 470 -34.70 -10.34 8.49
C SER A 470 -34.27 -9.27 9.50
N SER A 471 -33.24 -9.55 10.29
CA SER A 471 -32.70 -8.60 11.25
C SER A 471 -32.34 -7.25 10.59
N ASP A 472 -31.81 -7.29 9.37
CA ASP A 472 -31.41 -6.10 8.64
C ASP A 472 -32.62 -5.33 8.09
N ALA A 473 -33.67 -6.02 7.63
CA ALA A 473 -34.91 -5.40 7.23
C ALA A 473 -35.59 -4.72 8.43
N LEU A 474 -35.69 -5.39 9.58
CA LEU A 474 -36.29 -4.83 10.80
C LEU A 474 -35.49 -3.62 11.31
N LYS A 475 -34.18 -3.67 11.29
CA LYS A 475 -33.33 -2.51 11.62
C LYS A 475 -33.58 -1.36 10.65
N GLY A 476 -33.66 -1.65 9.33
CA GLY A 476 -33.99 -0.66 8.29
C GLY A 476 -35.34 0.01 8.52
N TYR A 477 -36.36 -0.76 8.89
CA TYR A 477 -37.68 -0.20 9.25
C TYR A 477 -37.61 0.68 10.50
N GLY A 478 -36.86 0.28 11.51
CA GLY A 478 -36.59 1.06 12.71
C GLY A 478 -35.91 2.40 12.40
N VAL A 479 -34.85 2.36 11.59
CA VAL A 479 -34.16 3.56 11.13
C VAL A 479 -35.08 4.47 10.36
N SER A 480 -35.89 3.93 9.44
CA SER A 480 -36.86 4.71 8.65
C SER A 480 -37.91 5.35 9.54
N ALA A 481 -38.46 4.64 10.53
CA ALA A 481 -39.41 5.16 11.48
C ALA A 481 -38.83 6.31 12.30
N ILE A 482 -37.66 6.12 12.91
CA ILE A 482 -37.01 7.15 13.72
C ILE A 482 -36.68 8.38 12.86
N THR A 483 -36.12 8.17 11.66
CA THR A 483 -35.80 9.27 10.74
C THR A 483 -37.04 10.02 10.32
N ALA A 484 -38.14 9.33 9.98
CA ALA A 484 -39.42 9.98 9.63
C ALA A 484 -40.00 10.78 10.82
N GLY A 485 -39.93 10.22 12.03
CA GLY A 485 -40.36 10.91 13.25
C GLY A 485 -39.55 12.18 13.54
N LEU A 486 -38.23 12.09 13.42
CA LEU A 486 -37.33 13.25 13.58
C LEU A 486 -37.54 14.27 12.46
N THR A 487 -37.78 13.84 11.23
CA THR A 487 -38.06 14.74 10.10
C THR A 487 -39.28 15.59 10.38
N VAL A 488 -40.44 14.99 10.67
CA VAL A 488 -41.68 15.70 10.90
C VAL A 488 -41.67 16.48 12.22
N GLY A 489 -41.04 15.92 13.28
CA GLY A 489 -41.03 16.54 14.59
C GLY A 489 -39.99 17.64 14.79
N TYR A 490 -38.87 17.56 14.11
CA TYR A 490 -37.70 18.43 14.35
C TYR A 490 -37.10 19.03 13.08
N PHE A 491 -36.84 18.23 12.03
CA PHE A 491 -36.07 18.73 10.88
C PHE A 491 -36.90 19.66 10.01
N ASP A 492 -38.20 19.35 9.78
CA ASP A 492 -39.08 20.21 9.02
C ASP A 492 -39.29 21.57 9.69
N PRO A 493 -39.62 21.65 11.00
CA PRO A 493 -39.72 22.93 11.69
C PRO A 493 -38.40 23.70 11.72
N TRP A 494 -37.28 23.00 11.89
CA TRP A 494 -35.97 23.64 12.04
C TRP A 494 -35.39 24.15 10.71
N THR A 495 -35.61 23.43 9.62
CA THR A 495 -35.10 23.83 8.29
C THR A 495 -36.12 24.69 7.52
N GLY A 496 -37.36 24.79 7.99
CA GLY A 496 -38.45 25.43 7.27
C GLY A 496 -38.95 24.65 6.06
N ALA A 497 -38.49 23.39 5.90
CA ALA A 497 -38.96 22.50 4.85
C ALA A 497 -40.27 21.84 5.27
N GLN A 498 -41.12 21.47 4.29
CA GLN A 498 -42.31 20.67 4.52
C GLN A 498 -42.19 19.35 3.80
N THR A 499 -41.67 18.31 4.50
CA THR A 499 -41.63 16.94 4.01
C THR A 499 -42.96 16.24 4.29
N ASN A 500 -44.02 16.71 3.73
CA ASN A 500 -45.33 16.11 4.00
C ASN A 500 -45.54 14.88 3.10
N THR A 501 -45.46 13.72 3.70
CA THR A 501 -46.05 12.38 3.50
C THR A 501 -46.55 11.93 2.11
N THR A 502 -46.47 12.72 1.04
CA THR A 502 -46.72 12.28 -0.33
C THR A 502 -45.75 12.96 -1.28
N ILE A 503 -45.02 12.18 -2.06
CA ILE A 503 -44.02 12.63 -3.05
C ILE A 503 -44.61 13.69 -4.00
N SER A 504 -45.90 13.64 -4.30
CA SER A 504 -46.60 14.62 -5.11
C SER A 504 -46.76 16.01 -4.46
N LYS A 505 -46.62 16.15 -3.14
CA LYS A 505 -46.71 17.45 -2.44
C LYS A 505 -45.36 18.11 -2.20
N VAL A 506 -44.25 17.38 -2.25
CA VAL A 506 -42.89 17.96 -2.19
C VAL A 506 -42.61 18.76 -3.46
N ALA A 507 -43.13 18.30 -4.61
CA ALA A 507 -43.00 18.99 -5.90
C ALA A 507 -43.91 20.20 -6.07
N THR A 508 -45.01 20.30 -5.30
CA THR A 508 -46.00 21.37 -5.43
C THR A 508 -45.92 22.46 -4.34
N SER A 509 -45.10 22.30 -3.31
CA SER A 509 -44.83 23.40 -2.38
C SER A 509 -43.79 24.34 -3.03
N GLY A 510 -44.16 25.58 -3.30
CA GLY A 510 -43.36 26.61 -3.98
C GLY A 510 -42.03 26.99 -3.33
N SER A 511 -41.50 26.16 -2.44
CA SER A 511 -40.23 26.33 -1.74
C SER A 511 -39.01 25.99 -2.60
N LEU A 512 -39.13 25.06 -3.55
CA LEU A 512 -38.00 24.65 -4.40
C LEU A 512 -37.74 25.57 -5.61
N GLY A 513 -38.71 26.45 -5.93
CA GLY A 513 -38.58 27.49 -6.95
C GLY A 513 -37.66 28.66 -6.53
N THR A 514 -37.14 28.66 -5.31
CA THR A 514 -36.24 29.69 -4.80
C THR A 514 -34.92 29.06 -4.27
N TRP A 515 -33.82 29.78 -4.38
CA TRP A 515 -32.54 29.33 -3.83
C TRP A 515 -32.59 29.08 -2.31
N SER A 516 -33.42 29.86 -1.60
CA SER A 516 -33.66 29.64 -0.16
C SER A 516 -34.37 28.32 0.08
N GLY A 517 -35.40 27.98 -0.70
CA GLY A 517 -36.10 26.71 -0.59
C GLY A 517 -35.27 25.50 -0.96
N VAL A 518 -34.42 25.62 -1.99
CA VAL A 518 -33.43 24.59 -2.34
C VAL A 518 -32.42 24.38 -1.19
N GLY A 519 -31.97 25.46 -0.54
CA GLY A 519 -31.10 25.40 0.63
C GLY A 519 -31.73 24.71 1.85
N GLN A 520 -33.00 25.05 2.14
CA GLN A 520 -33.78 24.42 3.22
C GLN A 520 -33.97 22.91 2.96
N PHE A 521 -34.33 22.55 1.74
CA PHE A 521 -34.46 21.14 1.33
C PHE A 521 -33.13 20.39 1.43
N ALA A 522 -32.04 21.00 0.97
CA ALA A 522 -30.69 20.42 1.07
C ALA A 522 -30.27 20.16 2.54
N ALA A 523 -30.54 21.14 3.42
CA ALA A 523 -30.25 20.99 4.84
C ALA A 523 -31.09 19.86 5.48
N ASN A 524 -32.35 19.77 5.13
CA ASN A 524 -33.27 18.72 5.61
C ASN A 524 -32.80 17.33 5.13
N GLN A 525 -32.45 17.19 3.84
CA GLN A 525 -31.91 15.94 3.29
C GLN A 525 -30.57 15.54 3.92
N ALA A 526 -29.70 16.50 4.21
CA ALA A 526 -28.46 16.23 4.91
C ALA A 526 -28.67 15.70 6.34
N LEU A 527 -29.64 16.29 7.07
CA LEU A 527 -30.03 15.83 8.40
C LEU A 527 -30.64 14.43 8.38
N GLN A 528 -31.55 14.14 7.44
CA GLN A 528 -32.15 12.82 7.28
C GLN A 528 -31.11 11.75 6.96
N ASN A 529 -30.25 11.99 5.96
CA ASN A 529 -29.23 11.04 5.53
C ASN A 529 -28.14 10.87 6.60
N GLY A 530 -27.72 11.96 7.25
CA GLY A 530 -26.77 11.90 8.37
C GLY A 530 -27.31 11.11 9.55
N THR A 531 -28.56 11.33 9.93
CA THR A 531 -29.24 10.59 11.01
C THR A 531 -29.38 9.11 10.66
N SER A 532 -29.79 8.78 9.44
CA SER A 532 -29.92 7.39 8.99
C SER A 532 -28.58 6.66 9.04
N VAL A 533 -27.47 7.30 8.62
CA VAL A 533 -26.12 6.70 8.70
C VAL A 533 -25.68 6.50 10.14
N LEU A 534 -25.90 7.47 11.02
CA LEU A 534 -25.54 7.33 12.43
C LEU A 534 -26.32 6.20 13.10
N LEU A 535 -27.63 6.09 12.81
CA LEU A 535 -28.49 5.02 13.32
C LEU A 535 -28.06 3.65 12.76
N ASN A 536 -27.77 3.55 11.46
CA ASN A 536 -27.28 2.31 10.86
C ASN A 536 -25.95 1.86 11.49
N LYS A 537 -25.03 2.81 11.71
CA LYS A 537 -23.76 2.52 12.37
C LYS A 537 -23.94 2.08 13.83
N ALA A 538 -24.84 2.72 14.57
CA ALA A 538 -25.19 2.34 15.93
C ALA A 538 -25.85 0.95 16.02
N LEU A 539 -26.53 0.51 14.95
CA LEU A 539 -27.18 -0.80 14.84
C LEU A 539 -26.25 -1.87 14.22
N GLY A 540 -24.96 -1.54 14.01
CA GLY A 540 -23.97 -2.45 13.43
C GLY A 540 -24.13 -2.69 11.93
N GLN A 541 -24.86 -1.81 11.23
CA GLN A 541 -24.94 -1.79 9.77
C GLN A 541 -23.92 -0.80 9.21
N GLY A 542 -23.28 -1.13 8.07
CA GLY A 542 -22.34 -0.24 7.42
C GLY A 542 -22.98 1.04 6.92
N GLY A 543 -22.21 2.13 6.85
CA GLY A 543 -22.63 3.39 6.25
C GLY A 543 -21.52 4.43 6.30
N SER A 544 -21.32 5.16 5.20
CA SER A 544 -20.35 6.23 5.06
C SER A 544 -21.02 7.59 5.12
N VAL A 545 -20.52 8.48 5.99
CA VAL A 545 -20.98 9.88 6.05
C VAL A 545 -20.76 10.59 4.71
N SER A 546 -19.67 10.25 4.00
CA SER A 546 -19.39 10.78 2.67
C SER A 546 -20.45 10.39 1.65
N ASP A 547 -20.92 9.14 1.69
CA ASP A 547 -21.96 8.67 0.77
C ASP A 547 -23.35 9.24 1.15
N ALA A 548 -23.60 9.45 2.44
CA ALA A 548 -24.79 10.13 2.91
C ALA A 548 -24.86 11.59 2.40
N LEU A 549 -23.74 12.31 2.45
CA LEU A 549 -23.65 13.68 1.91
C LEU A 549 -23.77 13.71 0.39
N LYS A 550 -23.17 12.77 -0.33
CA LYS A 550 -23.32 12.63 -1.78
C LYS A 550 -24.78 12.34 -2.16
N ASN A 551 -25.46 11.45 -1.43
CA ASN A 551 -26.86 11.13 -1.65
C ASN A 551 -27.77 12.32 -1.36
N ALA A 552 -27.50 13.09 -0.29
CA ALA A 552 -28.21 14.33 0.02
C ALA A 552 -28.07 15.36 -1.11
N LEU A 553 -26.85 15.55 -1.63
CA LEU A 553 -26.57 16.44 -2.74
C LEU A 553 -27.26 15.97 -4.02
N PHE A 554 -27.18 14.67 -4.33
CA PHE A 554 -27.85 14.09 -5.51
C PHE A 554 -29.38 14.25 -5.45
N ASN A 555 -29.98 13.95 -4.31
CA ASN A 555 -31.44 14.13 -4.11
C ASN A 555 -31.86 15.60 -4.23
N THR A 556 -31.03 16.51 -3.73
CA THR A 556 -31.26 17.96 -3.84
C THR A 556 -31.20 18.43 -5.29
N LEU A 557 -30.19 17.99 -6.04
CA LEU A 557 -30.05 18.32 -7.46
C LEU A 557 -31.14 17.69 -8.31
N ALA A 558 -31.56 16.45 -8.00
CA ALA A 558 -32.67 15.79 -8.66
C ALA A 558 -33.99 16.52 -8.42
N ALA A 559 -34.28 16.94 -7.18
CA ALA A 559 -35.46 17.69 -6.83
C ALA A 559 -35.49 19.10 -7.47
N ALA A 560 -34.34 19.79 -7.49
CA ALA A 560 -34.20 21.09 -8.13
C ALA A 560 -34.36 21.00 -9.66
N SER A 561 -33.82 19.97 -10.30
CA SER A 561 -33.96 19.77 -11.75
C SER A 561 -35.39 19.37 -12.16
N PHE A 562 -36.10 18.61 -11.32
CA PHE A 562 -37.49 18.22 -11.56
C PHE A 562 -38.43 19.43 -11.54
N ASN A 563 -38.18 20.40 -10.66
CA ASN A 563 -38.93 21.65 -10.57
C ASN A 563 -38.64 22.59 -11.76
N LEU A 564 -37.41 22.64 -12.26
CA LEU A 564 -37.04 23.42 -13.45
C LEU A 564 -37.66 22.88 -14.75
N VAL A 565 -38.00 21.59 -14.82
CA VAL A 565 -38.65 20.96 -15.98
C VAL A 565 -40.18 21.03 -15.90
N GLY A 566 -40.74 21.21 -14.70
CA GLY A 566 -42.19 21.32 -14.47
C GLY A 566 -42.78 22.71 -14.72
N ASP A 567 -41.93 23.73 -14.89
CA ASP A 567 -42.32 25.11 -15.20
C ASP A 567 -42.23 25.48 -16.71
N TYR A 568 -42.04 24.48 -17.60
CA TYR A 568 -42.05 24.66 -19.05
C TYR A 568 -43.31 24.02 -19.67
#